data_de1fd979292cbb08d6d2eb7957891887
#
_entry.id   de1fd979292cbb08d6d2eb7957891887
#
_cell.length_a   1.000
_cell.length_b   1.000
_cell.length_c   1.000
_cell.angle_alpha   90.00
_cell.angle_beta   90.00
_cell.angle_gamma   90.00
#
_symmetry.space_group_name_H-M   'P 1'
#
loop_
_entity.id
_entity.type
_entity.pdbx_description
1 polymer ?
#
loop_
_entity_poly.entity_id
_entity_poly.type
_entity_poly.pdbx_seq_one_letter_code
_entity_poly.pdbx_strand_id
1 'polypeptide(L)'
;MSNLIGRVCMVRTYTAGGFLGTVAARDGKEVTLTNARRIWYWEGAATLSQLATEGTSKPRACKFPTPVAEVVLTEAIEFIPATEAAIASIAAVPEWKL
;
A
#
# COMPACT_ATOMS: atom_id res chain seq x y z
N MET A 1 17.91 -11.61 7.31
CA MET A 1 16.61 -11.52 6.64
C MET A 1 15.67 -10.66 7.48
N SER A 2 15.10 -9.62 6.91
CA SER A 2 14.23 -8.75 7.69
C SER A 2 12.85 -9.39 7.84
N ASN A 3 12.27 -9.26 9.03
CA ASN A 3 10.91 -9.70 9.31
C ASN A 3 9.97 -8.51 9.06
N LEU A 4 9.07 -8.65 8.11
CA LEU A 4 8.12 -7.60 7.75
C LEU A 4 6.81 -7.69 8.53
N ILE A 5 6.60 -8.74 9.31
CA ILE A 5 5.37 -8.91 10.09
C ILE A 5 5.19 -7.74 11.06
N GLY A 6 4.03 -7.12 11.05
CA GLY A 6 3.72 -5.96 11.87
C GLY A 6 4.10 -4.62 11.26
N ARG A 7 4.80 -4.62 10.13
CA ARG A 7 5.21 -3.37 9.47
C ARG A 7 4.18 -2.96 8.41
N VAL A 8 4.05 -1.64 8.25
CA VAL A 8 3.24 -1.11 7.15
C VAL A 8 4.11 -1.07 5.91
N CYS A 9 3.66 -1.75 4.87
CA CYS A 9 4.40 -1.86 3.62
C CYS A 9 3.54 -1.48 2.43
N MET A 10 4.20 -0.93 1.41
CA MET A 10 3.65 -0.87 0.07
C MET A 10 3.91 -2.23 -0.56
N VAL A 11 2.86 -2.92 -0.99
CA VAL A 11 2.96 -4.27 -1.54
C VAL A 11 2.49 -4.25 -2.98
N ARG A 12 3.34 -4.72 -3.88
CA ARG A 12 3.00 -4.85 -5.30
C ARG A 12 2.72 -6.31 -5.61
N THR A 13 1.63 -6.54 -6.34
CA THR A 13 1.23 -7.88 -6.76
C THR A 13 1.46 -8.07 -8.25
N TYR A 14 1.39 -9.32 -8.71
CA TYR A 14 1.57 -9.62 -10.13
C TYR A 14 0.44 -9.02 -10.98
N THR A 15 -0.81 -9.19 -10.56
CA THR A 15 -1.97 -8.76 -11.37
C THR A 15 -2.99 -7.92 -10.61
N ALA A 16 -2.92 -7.84 -9.30
CA ALA A 16 -3.95 -7.14 -8.50
C ALA A 16 -3.59 -5.69 -8.16
N GLY A 17 -2.44 -5.20 -8.65
CA GLY A 17 -1.99 -3.82 -8.41
C GLY A 17 -1.23 -3.67 -7.10
N GLY A 18 -1.22 -2.45 -6.57
CA GLY A 18 -0.50 -2.10 -5.35
C GLY A 18 -1.43 -1.89 -4.17
N PHE A 19 -0.89 -2.10 -2.97
CA PHE A 19 -1.61 -1.93 -1.71
C PHE A 19 -0.69 -1.33 -0.66
N LEU A 20 -1.25 -0.53 0.23
CA LEU A 20 -0.57 -0.14 1.45
C LEU A 20 -1.30 -0.79 2.62
N GLY A 21 -0.60 -1.52 3.46
CA GLY A 21 -1.21 -2.16 4.61
C GLY A 21 -0.19 -2.73 5.57
N THR A 22 -0.69 -3.18 6.72
CA THR A 22 0.14 -3.85 7.72
C THR A 22 0.26 -5.32 7.37
N VAL A 23 1.48 -5.83 7.30
CA VAL A 23 1.73 -7.24 7.02
C VAL A 23 1.38 -8.04 8.27
N ALA A 24 0.28 -8.77 8.24
CA ALA A 24 -0.18 -9.57 9.37
C ALA A 24 0.35 -11.00 9.31
N ALA A 25 0.45 -11.56 8.09
CA ALA A 25 0.95 -12.92 7.89
C ALA A 25 1.52 -13.04 6.49
N ARG A 26 2.46 -13.95 6.31
CA ARG A 26 3.05 -14.21 5.00
C ARG A 26 3.44 -15.67 4.88
N ASP A 27 3.11 -16.27 3.74
CA ASP A 27 3.52 -17.63 3.39
C ASP A 27 3.91 -17.62 1.91
N GLY A 28 5.21 -17.53 1.64
CA GLY A 28 5.71 -17.40 0.28
C GLY A 28 5.20 -16.14 -0.39
N LYS A 29 4.45 -16.30 -1.47
CA LYS A 29 3.84 -15.20 -2.21
C LYS A 29 2.49 -14.78 -1.65
N GLU A 30 1.93 -15.56 -0.74
CA GLU A 30 0.66 -15.23 -0.11
C GLU A 30 0.90 -14.33 1.09
N VAL A 31 0.20 -13.20 1.16
CA VAL A 31 0.32 -12.27 2.26
C VAL A 31 -1.07 -11.81 2.70
N THR A 32 -1.26 -11.70 4.01
CA THR A 32 -2.44 -11.10 4.60
C THR A 32 -2.07 -9.70 5.07
N LEU A 33 -2.78 -8.71 4.54
CA LEU A 33 -2.64 -7.32 4.99
C LEU A 33 -3.85 -6.92 5.80
N THR A 34 -3.63 -6.17 6.88
CA THR A 34 -4.70 -5.55 7.65
C THR A 34 -4.65 -4.04 7.45
N ASN A 35 -5.79 -3.38 7.61
CA ASN A 35 -5.94 -1.95 7.34
C ASN A 35 -5.36 -1.60 5.97
N ALA A 36 -5.77 -2.35 4.97
CA ALA A 36 -5.18 -2.29 3.65
C ALA A 36 -5.93 -1.31 2.76
N ARG A 37 -5.18 -0.53 2.01
CA ARG A 37 -5.74 0.42 1.07
C ARG A 37 -5.15 0.15 -0.31
N ARG A 38 -6.01 -0.11 -1.29
CA ARG A 38 -5.56 -0.33 -2.67
C ARG A 38 -5.07 0.98 -3.26
N ILE A 39 -3.95 0.92 -3.96
CA ILE A 39 -3.39 2.05 -4.70
C ILE A 39 -3.83 1.88 -6.15
N TRP A 40 -5.03 2.35 -6.46
CA TRP A 40 -5.62 2.17 -7.78
C TRP A 40 -4.96 3.05 -8.83
N TYR A 41 -4.77 4.32 -8.49
CA TYR A 41 -4.16 5.32 -9.37
C TYR A 41 -3.54 6.40 -8.52
N TRP A 42 -2.35 6.84 -8.87
CA TRP A 42 -1.72 7.95 -8.15
C TRP A 42 -1.08 8.97 -9.08
N GLU A 43 -0.98 10.22 -8.57
CA GLU A 43 -0.15 11.29 -9.10
C GLU A 43 0.64 11.86 -7.94
N GLY A 44 1.63 12.71 -8.25
CA GLY A 44 2.42 13.36 -7.21
C GLY A 44 3.56 12.51 -6.67
N ALA A 45 3.85 11.38 -7.32
CA ALA A 45 5.03 10.56 -7.07
C ALA A 45 5.39 9.88 -8.39
N ALA A 46 6.67 9.79 -8.69
CA ALA A 46 7.13 9.21 -9.95
C ALA A 46 7.01 7.69 -9.97
N THR A 47 7.27 7.06 -8.83
CA THR A 47 7.33 5.60 -8.71
C THR A 47 6.64 5.15 -7.44
N LEU A 48 6.36 3.85 -7.36
CA LEU A 48 5.84 3.25 -6.14
C LEU A 48 6.84 3.39 -4.98
N SER A 49 8.13 3.34 -5.28
CA SER A 49 9.19 3.56 -4.28
C SER A 49 9.11 4.96 -3.69
N GLN A 50 8.91 5.97 -4.51
CA GLN A 50 8.75 7.33 -4.03
C GLN A 50 7.47 7.47 -3.21
N LEU A 51 6.38 6.89 -3.68
CA LEU A 51 5.11 6.92 -2.95
C LEU A 51 5.25 6.30 -1.57
N ALA A 52 5.97 5.20 -1.45
CA ALA A 52 6.20 4.52 -0.17
C ALA A 52 7.14 5.29 0.76
N THR A 53 7.96 6.18 0.22
CA THR A 53 8.96 6.94 0.99
C THR A 53 8.50 8.34 1.33
N GLU A 54 7.89 9.04 0.37
CA GLU A 54 7.52 10.46 0.52
C GLU A 54 6.02 10.71 0.49
N GLY A 55 5.24 9.72 0.04
CA GLY A 55 3.82 9.92 -0.17
C GLY A 55 3.54 10.65 -1.48
N THR A 56 2.40 11.33 -1.55
CA THR A 56 1.99 12.06 -2.74
C THR A 56 1.93 13.56 -2.49
N SER A 57 2.37 14.35 -3.47
CA SER A 57 2.20 15.80 -3.47
C SER A 57 0.87 16.23 -4.07
N LYS A 58 0.08 15.29 -4.60
CA LYS A 58 -1.20 15.57 -5.26
C LYS A 58 -2.31 14.64 -4.74
N PRO A 59 -2.66 14.74 -3.46
CA PRO A 59 -3.61 13.79 -2.86
C PRO A 59 -4.98 13.79 -3.54
N ARG A 60 -5.43 14.92 -4.06
CA ARG A 60 -6.74 15.00 -4.70
C ARG A 60 -6.78 14.41 -6.11
N ALA A 61 -5.62 14.17 -6.70
CA ALA A 61 -5.52 13.54 -8.02
C ALA A 61 -5.37 12.02 -7.93
N CYS A 62 -5.21 11.48 -6.74
CA CYS A 62 -5.09 10.05 -6.52
C CYS A 62 -6.46 9.38 -6.40
N LYS A 63 -6.52 8.11 -6.79
CA LYS A 63 -7.73 7.28 -6.65
C LYS A 63 -7.39 6.09 -5.77
N PHE A 64 -7.53 6.28 -4.47
CA PHE A 64 -7.30 5.23 -3.48
C PHE A 64 -8.66 4.85 -2.91
N PRO A 65 -9.14 3.61 -3.19
CA PRO A 65 -10.43 3.15 -2.69
C PRO A 65 -10.53 3.14 -1.17
N THR A 66 -11.71 2.81 -0.68
CA THR A 66 -11.97 2.67 0.75
C THR A 66 -11.04 1.61 1.35
N PRO A 67 -10.37 1.92 2.48
CA PRO A 67 -9.58 0.92 3.17
C PRO A 67 -10.42 -0.28 3.59
N VAL A 68 -9.81 -1.46 3.56
CA VAL A 68 -10.46 -2.69 4.03
C VAL A 68 -9.74 -3.22 5.26
N ALA A 69 -10.50 -3.87 6.15
CA ALA A 69 -9.93 -4.41 7.38
C ALA A 69 -8.87 -5.47 7.10
N GLU A 70 -9.11 -6.31 6.10
CA GLU A 70 -8.21 -7.39 5.75
C GLU A 70 -8.32 -7.73 4.27
N VAL A 71 -7.17 -8.03 3.65
CA VAL A 71 -7.12 -8.56 2.29
C VAL A 71 -6.02 -9.60 2.22
N VAL A 72 -6.29 -10.68 1.49
CA VAL A 72 -5.30 -11.73 1.24
C VAL A 72 -4.86 -11.61 -0.22
N LEU A 73 -3.56 -11.40 -0.41
CA LEU A 73 -2.95 -11.31 -1.74
C LEU A 73 -2.21 -12.62 -2.01
N THR A 74 -2.45 -13.22 -3.15
CA THR A 74 -1.91 -14.55 -3.46
C THR A 74 -0.66 -14.53 -4.32
N GLU A 75 -0.30 -13.36 -4.88
CA GLU A 75 0.88 -13.23 -5.73
C GLU A 75 1.62 -11.91 -5.45
N ALA A 76 2.03 -11.72 -4.20
CA ALA A 76 2.84 -10.58 -3.81
C ALA A 76 4.26 -10.74 -4.35
N ILE A 77 4.77 -9.72 -5.03
CA ILE A 77 6.07 -9.77 -5.67
C ILE A 77 7.07 -8.74 -5.14
N GLU A 78 6.60 -7.74 -4.38
CA GLU A 78 7.48 -6.70 -3.86
C GLU A 78 6.87 -6.11 -2.58
N PHE A 79 7.71 -5.92 -1.57
CA PHE A 79 7.34 -5.29 -0.31
C PHE A 79 8.28 -4.11 -0.09
N ILE A 80 7.73 -2.91 0.02
CA ILE A 80 8.51 -1.71 0.33
C ILE A 80 8.02 -1.19 1.67
N PRO A 81 8.81 -1.31 2.74
CA PRO A 81 8.41 -0.73 4.03
C PRO A 81 8.16 0.76 3.87
N ALA A 82 6.99 1.22 4.31
CA ALA A 82 6.59 2.60 4.15
C ALA A 82 7.12 3.45 5.30
N THR A 83 7.48 4.70 5.00
CA THR A 83 7.86 5.66 6.04
C THR A 83 6.62 6.21 6.74
N GLU A 84 6.81 6.75 7.94
CA GLU A 84 5.71 7.40 8.66
C GLU A 84 5.12 8.56 7.85
N ALA A 85 5.98 9.33 7.18
CA ALA A 85 5.53 10.43 6.34
C ALA A 85 4.65 9.94 5.18
N ALA A 86 5.04 8.86 4.53
CA ALA A 86 4.25 8.27 3.45
C ALA A 86 2.92 7.71 3.95
N ILE A 87 2.93 7.03 5.10
CA ILE A 87 1.72 6.49 5.71
C ILE A 87 0.72 7.62 5.99
N ALA A 88 1.18 8.71 6.60
CA ALA A 88 0.33 9.86 6.89
C ALA A 88 -0.19 10.52 5.61
N SER A 89 0.66 10.66 4.60
CA SER A 89 0.29 11.26 3.32
C SER A 89 -0.81 10.44 2.64
N ILE A 90 -0.64 9.13 2.58
CA ILE A 90 -1.61 8.24 1.93
C ILE A 90 -2.91 8.18 2.72
N ALA A 91 -2.84 8.20 4.05
CA ALA A 91 -4.04 8.23 4.90
C ALA A 91 -4.87 9.49 4.67
N ALA A 92 -4.24 10.60 4.29
CA ALA A 92 -4.91 11.87 4.03
C ALA A 92 -5.57 11.95 2.64
N VAL A 93 -5.28 10.99 1.75
CA VAL A 93 -5.91 10.97 0.42
C VAL A 93 -7.40 10.65 0.59
N PRO A 94 -8.30 11.47 -0.01
CA PRO A 94 -9.74 11.20 0.07
C PRO A 94 -10.08 9.82 -0.50
N GLU A 95 -11.07 9.17 0.11
CA GLU A 95 -11.51 7.85 -0.38
C GLU A 95 -12.19 8.00 -1.74
N TRP A 96 -11.71 7.23 -2.70
CA TRP A 96 -12.32 7.18 -4.03
C TRP A 96 -13.40 6.10 -4.03
N LYS A 97 -14.64 6.54 -4.00
CA LYS A 97 -15.80 5.65 -3.91
C LYS A 97 -17.04 6.31 -4.50
N LEU A 98 -18.03 5.51 -4.78
CA LEU A 98 -19.35 5.97 -5.23
C LEU A 98 -20.18 6.46 -4.05
#